data_33dab9bea1176ebedf6e144ea21ea08c
#
_entry.id   33dab9bea1176ebedf6e144ea21ea08c
#
_cell.length_a   1.000
_cell.length_b   1.000
_cell.length_c   1.000
_cell.angle_alpha   90.00
_cell.angle_beta   90.00
_cell.angle_gamma   90.00
#
_symmetry.space_group_name_H-M   'P 1'
#
loop_
_entity.id
_entity.type
_entity.pdbx_description
1 polymer ?
#
loop_
_entity_poly.entity_id
_entity_poly.type
_entity_poly.pdbx_seq_one_letter_code
_entity_poly.pdbx_strand_id
1 'polypeptide(L)'
;MPGEGKTFAHKRETMEDRTVLHRMIAALVILVVASHVTGAEKGGLRITNGWFTQDGRVIWGCAQHNGWWGGYRQGTGWIRQYKVRTALCRRAPGRVGPSFTEDLDKLTDAMVRYGYPGFEHNYGLWYDRRRDNHDVQRRTDANVQPPFLEQPWARSEEGTAWDGLPKYDLERFNPWYFARLKEFARLCRKKGGILFHNFYMQHALLETPAHYVDFPWRPANCVQDTGMPDVIPAANVFYDVTNDARRELHRTYIRKCLDELGDQTNVVHLVSEEYTGPLSFMEFWIDTLIAWERETGKRLHIGLVGTKDVVDAILADPVRGPRISTICLSYWWYKADGTLFAPQGGREVAGRYTGNLPRETTPQSLYRQIREYRRLYPDKAIIQHHEVQLEKAWAFLMGGGSMIVARMQYADSVPPKQPWEPPDEYIAPPEALVIQPTYDFIRAHLAAALPHMRPADIVRDNEDRTWCLAEKGKEYLVFALRGGSVTIDLGETPGQRFQAQWFDPRSGDLSPAGVATGGGTASFTCPDDRCRALWLHATNDL
;
A
#
# COMPACT_ATOMS: atom_id res chain seq x y z
N MET A 1 34.28 -7.87 -86.66
CA MET A 1 33.13 -8.72 -86.20
C MET A 1 32.68 -8.12 -84.89
N PRO A 2 31.40 -7.70 -84.78
CA PRO A 2 30.98 -6.74 -83.77
C PRO A 2 30.47 -7.41 -82.49
N GLY A 3 30.67 -6.76 -81.33
CA GLY A 3 30.19 -7.14 -80.05
C GLY A 3 29.01 -6.22 -79.64
N GLU A 4 27.92 -6.86 -79.25
CA GLU A 4 26.68 -6.23 -78.90
C GLU A 4 26.72 -5.48 -77.56
N GLY A 5 26.28 -4.22 -77.58
CA GLY A 5 26.10 -3.42 -76.42
C GLY A 5 24.76 -3.73 -75.72
N LYS A 6 24.78 -4.04 -74.44
CA LYS A 6 23.58 -4.11 -73.60
C LYS A 6 23.38 -2.78 -72.90
N THR A 7 22.33 -2.06 -73.30
CA THR A 7 21.82 -0.86 -72.67
C THR A 7 21.05 -1.19 -71.39
N PHE A 8 21.55 -0.71 -70.25
CA PHE A 8 20.82 -0.74 -68.97
C PHE A 8 19.82 0.46 -68.93
N ALA A 9 18.55 0.17 -68.93
CA ALA A 9 17.51 1.16 -68.71
C ALA A 9 17.36 1.44 -67.22
N HIS A 10 17.78 2.62 -66.78
CA HIS A 10 17.47 3.16 -65.47
C HIS A 10 15.99 3.57 -65.42
N LYS A 11 15.15 2.78 -64.67
CA LYS A 11 13.82 3.20 -64.30
C LYS A 11 13.92 4.36 -63.30
N ARG A 12 13.49 5.55 -63.70
CA ARG A 12 13.33 6.71 -62.80
C ARG A 12 12.14 6.40 -61.88
N GLU A 13 12.39 6.14 -60.58
CA GLU A 13 11.32 6.21 -59.55
C GLU A 13 10.81 7.64 -59.47
N THR A 14 9.52 7.81 -59.55
CA THR A 14 8.87 9.11 -59.46
C THR A 14 8.80 9.58 -58.02
N MET A 15 8.80 10.89 -57.82
CA MET A 15 8.74 11.53 -56.50
C MET A 15 7.46 11.13 -55.70
N GLU A 16 6.43 10.67 -56.37
CA GLU A 16 5.19 10.16 -55.76
C GLU A 16 5.38 8.79 -55.08
N ASP A 17 6.16 7.87 -55.66
CA ASP A 17 6.44 6.56 -55.09
C ASP A 17 7.22 6.67 -53.76
N ARG A 18 8.13 7.63 -53.65
CA ARG A 18 8.87 7.92 -52.43
C ARG A 18 7.94 8.48 -51.32
N THR A 19 6.98 9.27 -51.67
CA THR A 19 6.03 9.86 -50.70
C THR A 19 5.08 8.80 -50.14
N VAL A 20 4.62 7.88 -50.97
CA VAL A 20 3.78 6.74 -50.55
C VAL A 20 4.58 5.77 -49.65
N LEU A 21 5.81 5.45 -50.01
CA LEU A 21 6.68 4.59 -49.20
C LEU A 21 6.99 5.21 -47.82
N HIS A 22 7.26 6.51 -47.74
CA HIS A 22 7.48 7.21 -46.48
C HIS A 22 6.20 7.27 -45.62
N ARG A 23 5.03 7.41 -46.20
CA ARG A 23 3.75 7.36 -45.48
C ARG A 23 3.45 5.94 -44.96
N MET A 24 3.76 4.90 -45.73
CA MET A 24 3.59 3.52 -45.29
C MET A 24 4.59 3.15 -44.18
N ILE A 25 5.84 3.59 -44.27
CA ILE A 25 6.85 3.38 -43.21
C ILE A 25 6.45 4.16 -41.95
N ALA A 26 5.99 5.40 -42.06
CA ALA A 26 5.51 6.18 -40.93
C ALA A 26 4.26 5.55 -40.27
N ALA A 27 3.31 5.02 -41.07
CA ALA A 27 2.15 4.31 -40.57
C ALA A 27 2.54 2.97 -39.90
N LEU A 28 3.52 2.25 -40.44
CA LEU A 28 4.03 1.01 -39.85
C LEU A 28 4.78 1.27 -38.54
N VAL A 29 5.57 2.35 -38.48
CA VAL A 29 6.27 2.75 -37.23
C VAL A 29 5.26 3.21 -36.18
N ILE A 30 4.19 3.91 -36.55
CA ILE A 30 3.11 4.29 -35.62
C ILE A 30 2.34 3.05 -35.16
N LEU A 31 2.08 2.07 -36.01
CA LEU A 31 1.44 0.81 -35.61
C LEU A 31 2.34 -0.04 -34.71
N VAL A 32 3.64 -0.09 -34.97
CA VAL A 32 4.61 -0.83 -34.13
C VAL A 32 4.79 -0.12 -32.78
N VAL A 33 4.83 1.21 -32.73
CA VAL A 33 4.85 1.98 -31.47
C VAL A 33 3.52 1.87 -30.72
N ALA A 34 2.38 1.86 -31.40
CA ALA A 34 1.08 1.63 -30.76
C ALA A 34 0.91 0.20 -30.25
N SER A 35 1.51 -0.82 -30.90
CA SER A 35 1.44 -2.21 -30.42
C SER A 35 2.38 -2.50 -29.23
N HIS A 36 3.37 -1.63 -28.95
CA HIS A 36 4.22 -1.77 -27.75
C HIS A 36 3.64 -1.06 -26.51
N VAL A 37 2.54 -0.35 -26.61
CA VAL A 37 1.86 0.31 -25.47
C VAL A 37 0.76 -0.56 -24.84
N THR A 38 0.40 -1.70 -25.44
CA THR A 38 -0.73 -2.54 -24.97
C THR A 38 -0.32 -3.87 -24.34
N GLY A 39 0.85 -3.95 -23.76
CA GLY A 39 1.28 -5.12 -22.99
C GLY A 39 0.87 -5.11 -21.50
N ALA A 40 -0.21 -4.43 -21.12
CA ALA A 40 -0.76 -4.62 -19.78
C ALA A 40 -1.45 -5.99 -19.73
N GLU A 41 -0.84 -6.95 -19.03
CA GLU A 41 -1.48 -8.24 -18.76
C GLU A 41 -2.91 -8.03 -18.27
N LYS A 42 -3.87 -8.80 -18.80
CA LYS A 42 -5.23 -8.84 -18.25
C LYS A 42 -5.12 -9.21 -16.78
N GLY A 43 -5.76 -8.42 -15.89
CA GLY A 43 -5.76 -8.66 -14.45
C GLY A 43 -4.61 -8.04 -13.65
N GLY A 44 -3.78 -7.18 -14.23
CA GLY A 44 -2.79 -6.38 -13.49
C GLY A 44 -3.43 -5.24 -12.69
N LEU A 45 -2.81 -4.87 -11.56
CA LEU A 45 -3.16 -3.68 -10.80
C LEU A 45 -2.98 -2.44 -11.69
N ARG A 46 -3.96 -1.54 -11.64
CA ARG A 46 -3.91 -0.21 -12.25
C ARG A 46 -4.33 0.84 -11.24
N ILE A 47 -3.97 2.08 -11.52
CA ILE A 47 -4.54 3.22 -10.83
C ILE A 47 -5.38 3.99 -11.82
N THR A 48 -6.68 3.97 -11.62
CA THR A 48 -7.66 4.64 -12.46
C THR A 48 -8.24 5.81 -11.68
N ASN A 49 -7.92 7.02 -12.12
CA ASN A 49 -8.43 8.22 -11.46
C ASN A 49 -8.11 8.25 -9.94
N GLY A 50 -6.96 7.75 -9.54
CA GLY A 50 -6.52 7.71 -8.16
C GLY A 50 -7.07 6.54 -7.32
N TRP A 51 -7.81 5.62 -7.91
CA TRP A 51 -8.27 4.40 -7.26
C TRP A 51 -7.46 3.18 -7.72
N PHE A 52 -7.16 2.27 -6.81
CA PHE A 52 -6.64 0.97 -7.18
C PHE A 52 -7.73 0.19 -7.92
N THR A 53 -7.41 -0.34 -9.09
CA THR A 53 -8.35 -1.09 -9.91
C THR A 53 -7.72 -2.35 -10.48
N GLN A 54 -8.56 -3.37 -10.68
CA GLN A 54 -8.25 -4.56 -11.44
C GLN A 54 -9.47 -4.87 -12.32
N ASP A 55 -9.23 -5.12 -13.62
CA ASP A 55 -10.30 -5.38 -14.60
C ASP A 55 -11.44 -4.34 -14.59
N GLY A 56 -11.08 -3.07 -14.41
CA GLY A 56 -12.02 -1.94 -14.35
C GLY A 56 -12.82 -1.82 -13.04
N ARG A 57 -12.58 -2.68 -12.07
CA ARG A 57 -13.25 -2.68 -10.77
C ARG A 57 -12.30 -2.18 -9.68
N VAL A 58 -12.83 -1.40 -8.75
CA VAL A 58 -12.03 -0.91 -7.62
C VAL A 58 -11.59 -2.05 -6.70
N ILE A 59 -10.37 -1.93 -6.19
CA ILE A 59 -9.88 -2.66 -5.03
C ILE A 59 -9.86 -1.65 -3.87
N TRP A 60 -10.88 -1.70 -3.02
CA TRP A 60 -11.01 -0.82 -1.86
C TRP A 60 -11.17 -1.65 -0.59
N GLY A 61 -10.69 -1.15 0.54
CA GLY A 61 -10.76 -1.82 1.82
C GLY A 61 -9.60 -1.40 2.71
N CYS A 62 -9.16 -2.31 3.56
CA CYS A 62 -7.96 -2.13 4.36
C CYS A 62 -6.76 -2.88 3.78
N ALA A 63 -5.57 -2.38 4.08
CA ALA A 63 -4.35 -3.16 4.03
C ALA A 63 -3.96 -3.60 5.44
N GLN A 64 -3.61 -4.86 5.60
CA GLN A 64 -3.10 -5.38 6.85
C GLN A 64 -1.71 -4.83 7.11
N HIS A 65 -1.56 -4.05 8.16
CA HIS A 65 -0.28 -3.53 8.61
C HIS A 65 0.50 -4.58 9.41
N ASN A 66 1.79 -4.74 9.15
CA ASN A 66 2.68 -5.71 9.80
C ASN A 66 2.21 -7.17 9.68
N GLY A 67 1.59 -7.53 8.57
CA GLY A 67 0.63 -8.58 8.62
C GLY A 67 1.11 -9.99 8.37
N TRP A 68 1.75 -10.27 7.28
CA TRP A 68 1.85 -11.64 6.81
C TRP A 68 2.88 -12.51 7.57
N TRP A 69 3.83 -11.89 8.23
CA TRP A 69 4.69 -12.60 9.15
C TRP A 69 4.16 -12.56 10.57
N GLY A 70 3.18 -11.68 10.78
CA GLY A 70 2.67 -11.40 12.08
C GLY A 70 2.25 -12.67 12.74
N GLY A 71 2.99 -13.03 13.71
CA GLY A 71 2.63 -14.14 14.54
C GLY A 71 1.30 -13.89 15.21
N TYR A 72 0.69 -14.95 15.53
CA TYR A 72 -0.51 -14.99 16.30
C TYR A 72 -0.37 -14.24 17.64
N ARG A 73 -1.34 -13.40 17.95
CA ARG A 73 -1.46 -12.74 19.24
C ARG A 73 -2.60 -13.36 20.03
N GLN A 74 -2.28 -13.95 21.16
CA GLN A 74 -3.30 -14.48 22.03
C GLN A 74 -3.72 -13.45 23.07
N GLY A 75 -4.97 -12.98 23.02
CA GLY A 75 -5.64 -12.25 24.09
C GLY A 75 -5.08 -10.86 24.41
N THR A 76 -5.72 -10.18 25.35
CA THR A 76 -5.42 -8.82 25.80
C THR A 76 -4.08 -8.65 26.52
N GLY A 77 -3.36 -9.73 26.75
CA GLY A 77 -2.04 -9.71 27.39
C GLY A 77 -0.90 -9.74 26.40
N TRP A 78 -1.02 -9.11 25.25
CA TRP A 78 -0.10 -9.24 24.14
C TRP A 78 1.38 -8.93 24.45
N ILE A 79 1.67 -8.36 25.58
CA ILE A 79 3.01 -8.09 26.06
C ILE A 79 3.61 -9.26 26.86
N ARG A 80 2.79 -10.11 27.45
CA ARG A 80 3.26 -11.15 28.38
C ARG A 80 3.16 -12.57 27.88
N GLN A 81 2.44 -12.82 26.78
CA GLN A 81 2.13 -14.19 26.33
C GLN A 81 2.40 -14.42 24.86
N TYR A 82 3.53 -13.97 24.39
CA TYR A 82 3.91 -14.35 23.04
C TYR A 82 4.25 -15.82 22.99
N LYS A 83 3.40 -16.55 22.34
CA LYS A 83 3.81 -17.77 21.69
C LYS A 83 4.53 -17.32 20.41
N VAL A 84 5.80 -17.61 20.34
CA VAL A 84 6.62 -17.21 19.21
C VAL A 84 6.15 -17.98 17.99
N ARG A 85 5.43 -17.27 17.12
CA ARG A 85 5.02 -17.75 15.82
C ARG A 85 5.45 -16.72 14.82
N THR A 86 6.16 -17.13 13.85
CA THR A 86 6.61 -16.23 12.81
C THR A 86 6.54 -16.92 11.47
N ALA A 87 5.94 -16.21 10.53
CA ALA A 87 5.75 -16.68 9.19
C ALA A 87 7.04 -16.96 8.41
N LEU A 88 8.17 -16.47 8.91
CA LEU A 88 9.46 -16.63 8.26
C LEU A 88 10.49 -17.34 9.11
N CYS A 89 10.07 -18.10 10.10
CA CYS A 89 11.02 -18.82 10.94
C CYS A 89 11.17 -20.27 10.47
N ARG A 90 12.34 -20.63 10.00
CA ARG A 90 12.74 -22.02 9.75
C ARG A 90 13.54 -22.62 10.90
N ARG A 91 13.98 -21.81 11.82
CA ARG A 91 14.91 -22.22 12.89
C ARG A 91 14.29 -21.99 14.25
N ALA A 92 14.10 -23.07 14.96
CA ALA A 92 13.77 -23.08 16.37
C ALA A 92 14.65 -24.12 17.06
N PRO A 93 14.84 -24.06 18.38
CA PRO A 93 15.64 -25.06 19.07
C PRO A 93 15.26 -26.50 18.72
N GLY A 94 16.19 -27.23 18.14
CA GLY A 94 16.01 -28.64 17.73
C GLY A 94 15.14 -28.86 16.46
N ARG A 95 14.74 -27.80 15.73
CA ARG A 95 13.89 -27.95 14.53
C ARG A 95 14.28 -26.99 13.42
N VAL A 96 14.14 -27.46 12.19
CA VAL A 96 14.31 -26.67 10.96
C VAL A 96 13.24 -27.13 9.96
N GLY A 97 12.53 -26.19 9.30
CA GLY A 97 11.63 -26.56 8.24
C GLY A 97 10.43 -25.63 8.02
N PRO A 98 9.60 -25.94 7.01
CA PRO A 98 8.47 -25.09 6.59
C PRO A 98 7.32 -25.04 7.60
N SER A 99 7.22 -25.99 8.51
CA SER A 99 6.17 -26.06 9.54
C SER A 99 6.16 -24.90 10.54
N PHE A 100 7.13 -24.00 10.44
CA PHE A 100 7.22 -22.80 11.28
C PHE A 100 6.71 -21.53 10.58
N THR A 101 6.07 -21.67 9.44
CA THR A 101 5.61 -20.53 8.65
C THR A 101 4.10 -20.50 8.57
N GLU A 102 3.55 -19.31 8.34
CA GLU A 102 2.13 -19.15 8.08
C GLU A 102 1.69 -19.90 6.81
N ASP A 103 0.45 -20.37 6.80
CA ASP A 103 -0.23 -20.83 5.60
C ASP A 103 -0.69 -19.60 4.80
N LEU A 104 0.11 -19.19 3.83
CA LEU A 104 -0.13 -17.97 3.08
C LEU A 104 -1.38 -18.04 2.21
N ASP A 105 -1.81 -19.22 1.77
CA ASP A 105 -3.04 -19.37 0.98
C ASP A 105 -4.28 -19.11 1.86
N LYS A 106 -4.35 -19.77 3.02
CA LYS A 106 -5.42 -19.53 4.01
C LYS A 106 -5.40 -18.10 4.56
N LEU A 107 -4.22 -17.54 4.84
CA LEU A 107 -4.06 -16.18 5.34
C LEU A 107 -4.61 -15.17 4.35
N THR A 108 -4.22 -15.26 3.09
CA THR A 108 -4.68 -14.34 2.04
C THR A 108 -6.17 -14.48 1.75
N ASP A 109 -6.73 -15.69 1.83
CA ASP A 109 -8.18 -15.91 1.74
C ASP A 109 -8.93 -15.21 2.88
N ALA A 110 -8.49 -15.42 4.10
CA ALA A 110 -9.11 -14.81 5.27
C ALA A 110 -9.08 -13.28 5.20
N MET A 111 -7.95 -12.69 4.83
CA MET A 111 -7.81 -11.24 4.74
C MET A 111 -8.78 -10.64 3.72
N VAL A 112 -8.83 -11.17 2.50
CA VAL A 112 -9.77 -10.69 1.48
C VAL A 112 -11.22 -10.88 1.93
N ARG A 113 -11.53 -12.01 2.57
CA ARG A 113 -12.87 -12.28 3.13
C ARG A 113 -13.31 -11.23 4.14
N TYR A 114 -12.39 -10.73 4.96
CA TYR A 114 -12.68 -9.76 6.01
C TYR A 114 -12.52 -8.29 5.61
N GLY A 115 -12.34 -7.99 4.32
CA GLY A 115 -12.24 -6.61 3.83
C GLY A 115 -10.84 -6.02 3.88
N TYR A 116 -9.82 -6.88 3.88
CA TYR A 116 -8.40 -6.50 3.83
C TYR A 116 -7.74 -6.97 2.53
N PRO A 117 -8.11 -6.41 1.37
CA PRO A 117 -7.50 -6.78 0.10
C PRO A 117 -6.06 -6.29 -0.05
N GLY A 118 -5.55 -5.46 0.85
CA GLY A 118 -4.16 -5.01 0.89
C GLY A 118 -3.35 -5.76 1.94
N PHE A 119 -2.08 -5.98 1.65
CA PHE A 119 -1.14 -6.67 2.54
C PHE A 119 0.15 -5.89 2.60
N GLU A 120 0.56 -5.45 3.77
CA GLU A 120 1.81 -4.76 3.97
C GLU A 120 2.90 -5.71 4.44
N HIS A 121 3.94 -5.84 3.64
CA HIS A 121 5.10 -6.67 3.92
C HIS A 121 6.26 -5.84 4.44
N ASN A 122 6.81 -6.25 5.56
CA ASN A 122 8.07 -5.76 6.11
C ASN A 122 9.06 -6.90 6.25
N TYR A 123 10.33 -6.68 5.95
CA TYR A 123 11.30 -7.77 5.93
C TYR A 123 11.68 -8.30 7.32
N GLY A 124 11.44 -7.58 8.36
CA GLY A 124 11.77 -8.00 9.71
C GLY A 124 10.66 -7.67 10.68
N LEU A 125 9.79 -8.63 10.97
CA LEU A 125 8.82 -8.46 12.01
C LEU A 125 9.46 -8.59 13.39
N TRP A 126 9.52 -7.47 14.02
CA TRP A 126 10.23 -7.32 15.27
C TRP A 126 9.44 -7.76 16.48
N TYR A 127 8.14 -7.66 16.50
CA TYR A 127 7.45 -7.99 17.73
C TYR A 127 7.07 -9.43 17.94
N ASP A 128 7.06 -10.24 16.92
CA ASP A 128 6.69 -11.64 17.11
C ASP A 128 7.73 -12.41 17.88
N ARG A 129 8.95 -11.97 17.82
CA ARG A 129 10.06 -12.65 18.43
C ARG A 129 10.51 -12.03 19.73
N ARG A 130 10.59 -10.73 19.79
CA ARG A 130 11.16 -10.02 20.94
C ARG A 130 10.18 -9.65 22.02
N ARG A 131 8.92 -9.58 21.67
CA ARG A 131 7.85 -9.42 22.65
C ARG A 131 7.80 -8.09 23.34
N ASP A 132 8.42 -7.11 22.77
CA ASP A 132 8.36 -5.75 23.22
C ASP A 132 7.46 -4.94 22.30
N ASN A 133 6.86 -3.92 22.84
CA ASN A 133 6.39 -2.81 22.08
C ASN A 133 7.03 -1.54 22.62
N HIS A 134 6.78 -0.41 21.97
CA HIS A 134 7.39 0.85 22.34
C HIS A 134 6.90 1.40 23.67
N ASP A 135 5.77 0.92 24.17
CA ASP A 135 5.07 1.45 25.34
C ASP A 135 5.42 0.70 26.61
N VAL A 136 6.21 -0.36 26.50
CA VAL A 136 6.55 -1.23 27.63
C VAL A 136 8.02 -1.27 27.88
N GLN A 137 8.36 -1.95 28.96
CA GLN A 137 9.76 -2.19 29.33
C GLN A 137 10.53 -2.82 28.15
N ARG A 138 11.59 -2.16 27.73
CA ARG A 138 12.44 -2.60 26.65
C ARG A 138 13.30 -3.78 27.07
N ARG A 139 13.46 -4.74 26.18
CA ARG A 139 14.34 -5.87 26.38
C ARG A 139 15.76 -5.52 26.00
N THR A 140 16.68 -6.19 26.65
CA THR A 140 18.09 -6.22 26.27
C THR A 140 18.38 -7.42 25.36
N ASP A 141 19.56 -7.46 24.77
CA ASP A 141 20.03 -8.57 23.94
C ASP A 141 19.85 -9.93 24.62
N ALA A 142 20.11 -10.02 25.91
CA ALA A 142 19.99 -11.25 26.68
C ALA A 142 18.57 -11.80 26.83
N ASN A 143 17.56 -10.97 26.58
CA ASN A 143 16.14 -11.33 26.71
C ASN A 143 15.51 -11.77 25.38
N VAL A 144 16.25 -11.76 24.29
CA VAL A 144 15.75 -12.17 22.98
C VAL A 144 15.84 -13.69 22.86
N GLN A 145 14.71 -14.30 22.49
CA GLN A 145 14.55 -15.74 22.43
C GLN A 145 14.30 -16.23 21.00
N PRO A 146 14.77 -17.44 20.63
CA PRO A 146 14.36 -18.08 19.39
C PRO A 146 12.85 -18.39 19.39
N PRO A 147 12.23 -18.64 18.21
CA PRO A 147 12.84 -18.81 16.90
C PRO A 147 13.28 -17.51 16.24
N PHE A 148 14.27 -17.59 15.39
CA PHE A 148 14.86 -16.46 14.70
C PHE A 148 14.19 -16.23 13.36
N LEU A 149 13.99 -14.95 12.99
CA LEU A 149 13.44 -14.61 11.70
C LEU A 149 14.42 -14.95 10.57
N GLU A 150 13.87 -15.37 9.46
CA GLU A 150 14.62 -15.39 8.20
C GLU A 150 14.72 -13.95 7.68
N GLN A 151 15.90 -13.58 7.27
CA GLN A 151 16.21 -12.25 6.72
C GLN A 151 16.44 -12.35 5.20
N PRO A 152 16.38 -11.24 4.47
CA PRO A 152 16.67 -11.23 3.03
C PRO A 152 18.09 -11.70 2.69
N TRP A 153 19.04 -11.49 3.58
CA TRP A 153 20.44 -11.85 3.37
C TRP A 153 20.74 -13.27 3.84
N ALA A 154 21.62 -13.93 3.12
CA ALA A 154 22.06 -15.28 3.47
C ALA A 154 23.03 -15.25 4.65
N ARG A 155 23.08 -16.35 5.39
CA ARG A 155 24.16 -16.58 6.36
C ARG A 155 25.45 -16.93 5.62
N SER A 156 26.54 -16.36 6.05
CA SER A 156 27.90 -16.74 5.64
C SER A 156 28.31 -18.05 6.35
N GLU A 157 29.52 -18.49 6.10
CA GLU A 157 30.16 -19.56 6.87
C GLU A 157 31.12 -19.00 7.94
N GLU A 158 31.16 -17.65 8.08
CA GLU A 158 32.15 -16.95 8.89
C GLU A 158 31.52 -16.36 10.15
N GLY A 159 32.30 -16.38 11.22
CA GLY A 159 32.00 -15.71 12.47
C GLY A 159 30.71 -16.20 13.13
N THR A 160 30.33 -15.54 14.22
CA THR A 160 29.10 -15.82 14.94
C THR A 160 28.36 -14.53 15.21
N ALA A 161 27.10 -14.45 14.78
CA ALA A 161 26.20 -13.34 15.07
C ALA A 161 25.65 -13.46 16.49
N TRP A 162 24.94 -12.40 16.96
CA TRP A 162 24.38 -12.36 18.32
C TRP A 162 23.49 -13.57 18.67
N ASP A 163 22.86 -14.17 17.66
CA ASP A 163 21.94 -15.31 17.80
C ASP A 163 22.64 -16.69 17.79
N GLY A 164 23.96 -16.70 17.77
CA GLY A 164 24.75 -17.93 17.76
C GLY A 164 24.83 -18.61 16.38
N LEU A 165 24.24 -18.03 15.34
CA LEU A 165 24.35 -18.51 13.96
C LEU A 165 25.50 -17.79 13.24
N PRO A 166 25.99 -18.32 12.09
CA PRO A 166 26.96 -17.60 11.28
C PRO A 166 26.47 -16.19 10.90
N LYS A 167 27.40 -15.25 10.75
CA LYS A 167 27.08 -13.88 10.37
C LYS A 167 26.39 -13.83 8.99
N TYR A 168 25.65 -12.76 8.74
CA TYR A 168 25.09 -12.50 7.42
C TYR A 168 26.18 -12.06 6.44
N ASP A 169 26.01 -12.45 5.19
CA ASP A 169 26.69 -11.87 4.05
C ASP A 169 25.71 -10.96 3.30
N LEU A 170 25.94 -9.65 3.35
CA LEU A 170 25.04 -8.66 2.78
C LEU A 170 25.07 -8.61 1.23
N GLU A 171 26.01 -9.27 0.61
CA GLU A 171 26.11 -9.41 -0.85
C GLU A 171 25.45 -10.71 -1.35
N ARG A 172 25.10 -11.61 -0.44
CA ARG A 172 24.40 -12.87 -0.74
C ARG A 172 22.99 -12.88 -0.20
N PHE A 173 22.08 -13.34 -1.00
CA PHE A 173 20.65 -13.31 -0.65
C PHE A 173 20.11 -14.68 -0.27
N ASN A 174 19.12 -14.67 0.63
CA ASN A 174 18.46 -15.88 1.11
C ASN A 174 17.38 -16.33 0.08
N PRO A 175 17.63 -17.41 -0.68
CA PRO A 175 16.70 -17.83 -1.73
C PRO A 175 15.35 -18.27 -1.17
N TRP A 176 15.31 -18.80 0.05
CA TRP A 176 14.07 -19.19 0.69
C TRP A 176 13.19 -17.98 1.01
N TYR A 177 13.80 -16.89 1.50
CA TYR A 177 13.10 -15.65 1.81
C TYR A 177 12.41 -15.09 0.55
N PHE A 178 13.16 -14.95 -0.54
CA PHE A 178 12.64 -14.38 -1.78
C PHE A 178 11.61 -15.29 -2.47
N ALA A 179 11.81 -16.61 -2.45
CA ALA A 179 10.81 -17.55 -2.94
C ALA A 179 9.48 -17.42 -2.17
N ARG A 180 9.56 -17.25 -0.85
CA ARG A 180 8.39 -17.06 0.01
C ARG A 180 7.70 -15.73 -0.24
N LEU A 181 8.45 -14.65 -0.39
CA LEU A 181 7.94 -13.32 -0.74
C LEU A 181 7.23 -13.33 -2.10
N LYS A 182 7.82 -13.98 -3.09
CA LYS A 182 7.24 -14.13 -4.42
C LYS A 182 5.95 -14.97 -4.41
N GLU A 183 5.93 -16.04 -3.62
CA GLU A 183 4.72 -16.84 -3.39
C GLU A 183 3.62 -15.98 -2.79
N PHE A 184 3.94 -15.15 -1.81
CA PHE A 184 2.97 -14.25 -1.18
C PHE A 184 2.41 -13.23 -2.17
N ALA A 185 3.25 -12.57 -2.96
CA ALA A 185 2.82 -11.64 -4.00
C ALA A 185 1.87 -12.32 -5.01
N ARG A 186 2.21 -13.54 -5.43
CA ARG A 186 1.40 -14.35 -6.34
C ARG A 186 0.04 -14.72 -5.74
N LEU A 187 0.00 -15.10 -4.47
CA LEU A 187 -1.24 -15.44 -3.77
C LEU A 187 -2.13 -14.21 -3.59
N CYS A 188 -1.56 -13.06 -3.19
CA CYS A 188 -2.28 -11.79 -3.16
C CYS A 188 -2.92 -11.48 -4.52
N ARG A 189 -2.16 -11.59 -5.63
CA ARG A 189 -2.67 -11.38 -6.99
C ARG A 189 -3.83 -12.32 -7.31
N LYS A 190 -3.67 -13.61 -7.04
CA LYS A 190 -4.71 -14.64 -7.27
C LYS A 190 -6.03 -14.32 -6.57
N LYS A 191 -5.96 -13.72 -5.36
CA LYS A 191 -7.13 -13.36 -4.54
C LYS A 191 -7.66 -11.95 -4.87
N GLY A 192 -7.06 -11.23 -5.83
CA GLY A 192 -7.44 -9.86 -6.18
C GLY A 192 -6.94 -8.82 -5.18
N GLY A 193 -5.83 -9.12 -4.48
CA GLY A 193 -5.23 -8.24 -3.48
C GLY A 193 -3.97 -7.55 -3.96
N ILE A 194 -3.54 -6.55 -3.18
CA ILE A 194 -2.36 -5.72 -3.41
C ILE A 194 -1.31 -6.04 -2.34
N LEU A 195 -0.07 -6.27 -2.75
CA LEU A 195 1.06 -6.34 -1.85
C LEU A 195 1.75 -4.97 -1.76
N PHE A 196 1.75 -4.36 -0.59
CA PHE A 196 2.59 -3.22 -0.27
C PHE A 196 3.92 -3.73 0.26
N HIS A 197 4.95 -3.64 -0.55
CA HIS A 197 6.28 -4.13 -0.25
C HIS A 197 7.15 -3.03 0.30
N ASN A 198 7.40 -3.03 1.61
CA ASN A 198 8.40 -2.19 2.25
C ASN A 198 9.79 -2.82 2.09
N PHE A 199 10.74 -2.07 1.51
CA PHE A 199 12.12 -2.54 1.38
C PHE A 199 12.81 -2.63 2.73
N TYR A 200 12.50 -1.70 3.64
CA TYR A 200 13.14 -1.57 4.94
C TYR A 200 12.12 -1.48 6.07
N MET A 201 12.64 -1.59 7.29
CA MET A 201 11.90 -1.47 8.53
C MET A 201 12.68 -0.56 9.48
N GLN A 202 12.38 0.74 9.46
CA GLN A 202 13.16 1.71 10.24
C GLN A 202 13.06 1.54 11.75
N HIS A 203 12.01 0.91 12.25
CA HIS A 203 11.87 0.61 13.68
C HIS A 203 13.07 -0.15 14.25
N ALA A 204 13.68 -1.02 13.45
CA ALA A 204 14.90 -1.72 13.86
C ALA A 204 16.08 -0.78 14.11
N LEU A 205 16.07 0.41 13.54
CA LEU A 205 17.16 1.40 13.57
C LEU A 205 16.98 2.48 14.64
N LEU A 206 15.76 2.64 15.15
CA LEU A 206 15.39 3.83 15.93
C LEU A 206 14.84 3.52 17.32
N GLU A 207 14.06 2.46 17.49
CA GLU A 207 13.14 2.39 18.61
C GLU A 207 13.72 1.77 19.87
N THR A 208 14.36 0.63 19.75
CA THR A 208 14.83 -0.11 20.93
C THR A 208 16.01 -1.03 20.59
N PRO A 209 16.96 -1.23 21.52
CA PRO A 209 18.03 -2.21 21.34
C PRO A 209 17.52 -3.61 20.97
N ALA A 210 16.37 -4.04 21.50
CA ALA A 210 15.78 -5.33 21.18
C ALA A 210 15.32 -5.45 19.72
N HIS A 211 15.02 -4.35 19.06
CA HIS A 211 14.72 -4.34 17.63
C HIS A 211 15.99 -4.34 16.78
N TYR A 212 17.05 -3.74 17.28
CA TYR A 212 18.32 -3.62 16.56
C TYR A 212 19.24 -4.82 16.71
N VAL A 213 19.08 -5.59 17.78
CA VAL A 213 20.00 -6.67 18.17
C VAL A 213 20.29 -7.67 17.06
N ASP A 214 19.28 -8.00 16.27
CA ASP A 214 19.38 -8.97 15.16
C ASP A 214 19.37 -8.30 13.77
N PHE A 215 19.49 -6.99 13.73
CA PHE A 215 19.54 -6.27 12.47
C PHE A 215 20.72 -6.74 11.62
N PRO A 216 20.51 -7.21 10.38
CA PRO A 216 21.58 -7.85 9.60
C PRO A 216 22.79 -6.96 9.34
N TRP A 217 22.62 -5.64 9.22
CA TRP A 217 23.71 -4.69 8.93
C TRP A 217 24.51 -4.27 10.17
N ARG A 218 24.10 -4.67 11.36
CA ARG A 218 24.86 -4.42 12.59
C ARG A 218 26.22 -5.13 12.51
N PRO A 219 27.37 -4.50 12.90
CA PRO A 219 28.71 -5.10 12.79
C PRO A 219 28.82 -6.47 13.46
N ALA A 220 28.12 -6.67 14.57
CA ALA A 220 28.07 -7.97 15.25
C ALA A 220 27.42 -9.07 14.39
N ASN A 221 26.60 -8.72 13.39
CA ASN A 221 25.75 -9.67 12.68
C ASN A 221 26.16 -9.91 11.22
N CYS A 222 27.03 -9.09 10.61
CA CYS A 222 27.46 -9.26 9.22
C CYS A 222 28.98 -9.37 9.08
N VAL A 223 29.41 -9.88 7.94
CA VAL A 223 30.83 -10.02 7.62
C VAL A 223 31.41 -8.75 6.99
N GLN A 224 30.57 -7.91 6.37
CA GLN A 224 30.98 -6.63 5.79
C GLN A 224 31.22 -5.57 6.85
N ASP A 225 32.19 -4.70 6.60
CA ASP A 225 32.34 -3.44 7.32
C ASP A 225 31.31 -2.42 6.82
N THR A 226 30.20 -2.33 7.52
CA THR A 226 29.12 -1.41 7.16
C THR A 226 29.30 -0.01 7.72
N GLY A 227 30.22 0.20 8.65
CA GLY A 227 30.35 1.43 9.43
C GLY A 227 29.14 1.75 10.30
N MET A 228 28.22 0.80 10.48
CA MET A 228 27.07 0.95 11.37
C MET A 228 27.49 0.97 12.83
N PRO A 229 26.78 1.68 13.72
CA PRO A 229 27.03 1.58 15.15
C PRO A 229 26.53 0.23 15.70
N ASP A 230 27.11 -0.21 16.81
CA ASP A 230 26.64 -1.42 17.51
C ASP A 230 25.32 -1.22 18.27
N VAL A 231 24.92 0.03 18.49
CA VAL A 231 23.74 0.41 19.25
C VAL A 231 22.90 1.44 18.49
N ILE A 232 21.64 1.57 18.88
CA ILE A 232 20.77 2.62 18.33
C ILE A 232 21.06 3.96 19.05
N PRO A 233 20.77 5.09 18.37
CA PRO A 233 20.15 5.24 17.04
C PRO A 233 21.16 4.94 15.91
N ALA A 234 20.72 4.24 14.89
CA ALA A 234 21.55 3.80 13.77
C ALA A 234 21.08 4.38 12.41
N ALA A 235 19.92 5.03 12.39
CA ALA A 235 19.26 5.47 11.16
C ALA A 235 20.08 6.47 10.35
N ASN A 236 20.73 7.44 10.99
CA ASN A 236 21.54 8.45 10.29
C ASN A 236 22.70 7.83 9.52
N VAL A 237 23.31 6.79 10.06
CA VAL A 237 24.38 6.07 9.38
C VAL A 237 23.80 5.16 8.28
N PHE A 238 22.70 4.48 8.58
CA PHE A 238 22.05 3.58 7.61
C PHE A 238 21.57 4.30 6.36
N TYR A 239 20.94 5.47 6.51
CA TYR A 239 20.42 6.26 5.40
C TYR A 239 21.43 7.20 4.75
N ASP A 240 22.68 7.20 5.19
CA ASP A 240 23.76 7.99 4.58
C ASP A 240 24.28 7.30 3.31
N VAL A 241 23.80 7.76 2.16
CA VAL A 241 24.21 7.28 0.82
C VAL A 241 25.45 8.00 0.27
N THR A 242 26.11 8.86 1.04
CA THR A 242 27.40 9.45 0.66
C THR A 242 28.54 8.45 0.82
N ASN A 243 28.37 7.44 1.69
CA ASN A 243 29.31 6.33 1.79
C ASN A 243 29.08 5.33 0.66
N ASP A 244 30.09 5.16 -0.20
CA ASP A 244 30.00 4.35 -1.41
C ASP A 244 29.70 2.88 -1.14
N ALA A 245 30.33 2.29 -0.12
CA ALA A 245 30.13 0.88 0.22
C ALA A 245 28.68 0.62 0.67
N ARG A 246 28.13 1.43 1.60
CA ARG A 246 26.74 1.29 2.02
C ARG A 246 25.78 1.56 0.87
N ARG A 247 26.05 2.58 0.06
CA ARG A 247 25.23 2.90 -1.11
C ARG A 247 25.13 1.72 -2.07
N GLU A 248 26.23 1.00 -2.30
CA GLU A 248 26.25 -0.16 -3.17
C GLU A 248 25.50 -1.36 -2.56
N LEU A 249 25.66 -1.62 -1.27
CA LEU A 249 24.88 -2.63 -0.57
C LEU A 249 23.37 -2.34 -0.64
N HIS A 250 22.95 -1.08 -0.48
CA HIS A 250 21.56 -0.67 -0.67
C HIS A 250 21.10 -0.93 -2.09
N ARG A 251 21.87 -0.50 -3.09
CA ARG A 251 21.53 -0.69 -4.50
C ARG A 251 21.35 -2.17 -4.84
N THR A 252 22.29 -2.99 -4.42
CA THR A 252 22.27 -4.45 -4.65
C THR A 252 21.02 -5.09 -4.02
N TYR A 253 20.70 -4.73 -2.79
CA TYR A 253 19.48 -5.23 -2.13
C TYR A 253 18.19 -4.73 -2.80
N ILE A 254 18.11 -3.44 -3.12
CA ILE A 254 16.94 -2.88 -3.80
C ILE A 254 16.72 -3.59 -5.14
N ARG A 255 17.77 -3.72 -5.95
CA ARG A 255 17.69 -4.42 -7.23
C ARG A 255 17.27 -5.88 -7.08
N LYS A 256 17.80 -6.59 -6.09
CA LYS A 256 17.40 -7.97 -5.80
C LYS A 256 15.90 -8.08 -5.52
N CYS A 257 15.33 -7.19 -4.72
CA CYS A 257 13.89 -7.16 -4.48
C CYS A 257 13.10 -6.94 -5.78
N LEU A 258 13.56 -6.03 -6.64
CA LEU A 258 12.91 -5.73 -7.91
C LEU A 258 13.03 -6.90 -8.90
N ASP A 259 14.16 -7.59 -8.96
CA ASP A 259 14.37 -8.77 -9.81
C ASP A 259 13.40 -9.91 -9.41
N GLU A 260 13.12 -10.06 -8.13
CA GLU A 260 12.19 -11.09 -7.64
C GLU A 260 10.71 -10.72 -7.78
N LEU A 261 10.38 -9.44 -7.62
CA LEU A 261 8.99 -8.98 -7.61
C LEU A 261 8.55 -8.26 -8.89
N GLY A 262 9.46 -7.90 -9.79
CA GLY A 262 9.17 -7.07 -10.95
C GLY A 262 8.23 -7.68 -12.00
N ASP A 263 7.94 -8.98 -11.90
CA ASP A 263 6.91 -9.66 -12.70
C ASP A 263 5.54 -9.70 -12.00
N GLN A 264 5.46 -9.22 -10.75
CA GLN A 264 4.22 -9.20 -9.98
C GLN A 264 3.51 -7.86 -10.15
N THR A 265 2.48 -7.84 -10.97
CA THR A 265 1.77 -6.61 -11.37
C THR A 265 0.86 -6.03 -10.29
N ASN A 266 0.79 -6.64 -9.11
CA ASN A 266 -0.02 -6.22 -7.97
C ASN A 266 0.81 -5.72 -6.77
N VAL A 267 2.08 -5.39 -6.99
CA VAL A 267 2.99 -4.93 -5.93
C VAL A 267 3.13 -3.41 -5.99
N VAL A 268 2.90 -2.74 -4.88
CA VAL A 268 3.26 -1.33 -4.65
C VAL A 268 4.52 -1.30 -3.80
N HIS A 269 5.58 -0.70 -4.32
CA HIS A 269 6.88 -0.61 -3.66
C HIS A 269 6.97 0.63 -2.79
N LEU A 270 7.31 0.46 -1.51
CA LEU A 270 7.51 1.50 -0.51
C LEU A 270 8.93 1.41 0.07
N VAL A 271 9.56 2.54 0.34
CA VAL A 271 10.95 2.56 0.83
C VAL A 271 11.09 1.87 2.20
N SER A 272 10.19 2.15 3.11
CA SER A 272 10.16 1.60 4.47
C SER A 272 8.77 1.80 5.06
N GLU A 273 8.39 0.94 5.98
CA GLU A 273 7.31 1.27 6.88
C GLU A 273 7.68 2.53 7.68
N GLU A 274 6.70 3.45 7.84
CA GLU A 274 6.83 4.63 8.68
C GLU A 274 8.10 5.46 8.45
N TYR A 275 8.49 5.66 7.19
CA TYR A 275 9.71 6.36 6.85
C TYR A 275 9.72 7.82 7.33
N THR A 276 10.73 8.18 8.11
CA THR A 276 11.01 9.56 8.55
C THR A 276 12.43 10.00 8.21
N GLY A 277 13.12 9.21 7.40
CA GLY A 277 14.51 9.43 6.99
C GLY A 277 14.69 10.64 6.05
N PRO A 278 15.93 10.88 5.61
CA PRO A 278 16.29 12.05 4.81
C PRO A 278 15.78 11.97 3.37
N LEU A 279 15.50 13.13 2.78
CA LEU A 279 15.14 13.28 1.37
C LEU A 279 16.14 12.58 0.43
N SER A 280 17.45 12.73 0.69
CA SER A 280 18.51 12.14 -0.14
C SER A 280 18.45 10.62 -0.26
N PHE A 281 18.03 9.92 0.79
CA PHE A 281 17.85 8.47 0.71
C PHE A 281 16.59 8.11 -0.09
N MET A 282 15.51 8.87 0.07
CA MET A 282 14.30 8.71 -0.74
C MET A 282 14.59 8.91 -2.23
N GLU A 283 15.34 9.96 -2.57
CA GLU A 283 15.78 10.23 -3.95
C GLU A 283 16.62 9.09 -4.51
N PHE A 284 17.62 8.63 -3.77
CA PHE A 284 18.48 7.50 -4.16
C PHE A 284 17.66 6.22 -4.40
N TRP A 285 16.70 5.92 -3.51
CA TRP A 285 15.84 4.77 -3.65
C TRP A 285 15.00 4.85 -4.92
N ILE A 286 14.30 5.98 -5.15
CA ILE A 286 13.48 6.19 -6.36
C ILE A 286 14.33 6.13 -7.62
N ASP A 287 15.51 6.76 -7.64
CA ASP A 287 16.42 6.73 -8.78
C ASP A 287 16.89 5.31 -9.13
N THR A 288 17.10 4.48 -8.10
CA THR A 288 17.45 3.06 -8.29
C THR A 288 16.28 2.28 -8.94
N LEU A 289 15.03 2.56 -8.52
CA LEU A 289 13.84 1.96 -9.15
C LEU A 289 13.68 2.42 -10.60
N ILE A 290 13.83 3.71 -10.87
CA ILE A 290 13.74 4.28 -12.23
C ILE A 290 14.83 3.71 -13.14
N ALA A 291 16.06 3.54 -12.62
CA ALA A 291 17.14 2.92 -13.38
C ALA A 291 16.81 1.47 -13.76
N TRP A 292 16.31 0.69 -12.79
CA TRP A 292 15.87 -0.69 -13.04
C TRP A 292 14.74 -0.77 -14.08
N GLU A 293 13.75 0.14 -14.03
CA GLU A 293 12.69 0.19 -15.05
C GLU A 293 13.21 0.48 -16.45
N ARG A 294 14.21 1.36 -16.57
CA ARG A 294 14.84 1.69 -17.86
C ARG A 294 15.60 0.49 -18.43
N GLU A 295 16.28 -0.25 -17.59
CA GLU A 295 17.08 -1.41 -17.98
C GLU A 295 16.22 -2.61 -18.38
N THR A 296 15.10 -2.81 -17.68
CA THR A 296 14.24 -4.00 -17.88
C THR A 296 13.07 -3.75 -18.82
N GLY A 297 12.71 -2.49 -19.07
CA GLY A 297 11.50 -2.11 -19.81
C GLY A 297 10.20 -2.31 -19.01
N LYS A 298 10.29 -2.76 -17.77
CA LYS A 298 9.13 -2.99 -16.89
C LYS A 298 8.69 -1.72 -16.21
N ARG A 299 7.45 -1.72 -15.69
CA ARG A 299 6.87 -0.62 -14.94
C ARG A 299 6.48 -1.07 -13.54
N LEU A 300 6.83 -0.26 -12.56
CA LEU A 300 6.56 -0.47 -11.15
C LEU A 300 5.46 0.46 -10.65
N HIS A 301 4.70 0.03 -9.66
CA HIS A 301 3.90 0.93 -8.83
C HIS A 301 4.80 1.43 -7.69
N ILE A 302 5.26 2.66 -7.80
CA ILE A 302 6.13 3.31 -6.80
C ILE A 302 5.25 4.09 -5.84
N GLY A 303 5.30 3.71 -4.57
CA GLY A 303 4.61 4.39 -3.49
C GLY A 303 5.56 5.27 -2.68
N LEU A 304 5.02 6.38 -2.20
CA LEU A 304 5.75 7.36 -1.43
C LEU A 304 5.21 7.40 -0.01
N VAL A 305 6.05 7.13 0.96
CA VAL A 305 5.74 7.21 2.39
C VAL A 305 6.79 8.08 3.07
N GLY A 306 6.37 8.99 3.94
CA GLY A 306 7.31 9.87 4.63
C GLY A 306 6.65 11.06 5.32
N THR A 307 7.49 11.90 5.89
CA THR A 307 7.09 13.21 6.41
C THR A 307 6.64 14.12 5.27
N LYS A 308 5.81 15.11 5.58
CA LYS A 308 5.18 15.97 4.55
C LYS A 308 6.20 16.68 3.67
N ASP A 309 7.27 17.21 4.24
CA ASP A 309 8.33 17.91 3.52
C ASP A 309 9.06 17.00 2.50
N VAL A 310 9.37 15.77 2.88
CA VAL A 310 9.98 14.77 2.00
C VAL A 310 9.02 14.35 0.89
N VAL A 311 7.76 14.08 1.24
CA VAL A 311 6.72 13.69 0.27
C VAL A 311 6.48 14.81 -0.74
N ASP A 312 6.28 16.04 -0.28
CA ASP A 312 6.01 17.18 -1.15
C ASP A 312 7.22 17.51 -2.05
N ALA A 313 8.45 17.40 -1.53
CA ALA A 313 9.66 17.61 -2.33
C ALA A 313 9.76 16.60 -3.50
N ILE A 314 9.52 15.32 -3.25
CA ILE A 314 9.53 14.30 -4.30
C ILE A 314 8.39 14.52 -5.30
N LEU A 315 7.18 14.86 -4.83
CA LEU A 315 6.04 15.09 -5.72
C LEU A 315 6.24 16.33 -6.61
N ALA A 316 6.97 17.33 -6.14
CA ALA A 316 7.34 18.52 -6.91
C ALA A 316 8.52 18.29 -7.87
N ASP A 317 9.29 17.22 -7.69
CA ASP A 317 10.44 16.90 -8.55
C ASP A 317 9.94 16.51 -9.97
N PRO A 318 10.44 17.19 -11.04
CA PRO A 318 9.95 16.97 -12.41
C PRO A 318 10.30 15.59 -13.00
N VAL A 319 11.27 14.88 -12.41
CA VAL A 319 11.71 13.56 -12.87
C VAL A 319 11.05 12.46 -12.02
N ARG A 320 11.09 12.59 -10.71
CA ARG A 320 10.63 11.58 -9.75
C ARG A 320 9.12 11.65 -9.52
N GLY A 321 8.55 12.87 -9.38
CA GLY A 321 7.13 13.07 -9.09
C GLY A 321 6.18 12.37 -10.06
N PRO A 322 6.39 12.44 -11.39
CA PRO A 322 5.58 11.71 -12.37
C PRO A 322 5.68 10.18 -12.26
N ARG A 323 6.70 9.65 -11.57
CA ARG A 323 6.91 8.20 -11.40
C ARG A 323 6.14 7.65 -10.21
N ILE A 324 5.73 8.49 -9.28
CA ILE A 324 4.97 8.09 -8.10
C ILE A 324 3.54 7.75 -8.50
N SER A 325 3.09 6.57 -8.13
CA SER A 325 1.74 6.08 -8.38
C SER A 325 0.85 6.12 -7.13
N THR A 326 1.45 6.04 -5.95
CA THR A 326 0.75 5.95 -4.68
C THR A 326 1.37 6.89 -3.64
N ILE A 327 0.54 7.59 -2.88
CA ILE A 327 0.96 8.47 -1.80
C ILE A 327 0.43 7.91 -0.48
N CYS A 328 1.33 7.58 0.44
CA CYS A 328 0.99 7.19 1.80
C CYS A 328 1.07 8.41 2.72
N LEU A 329 -0.07 8.82 3.24
CA LEU A 329 -0.16 9.93 4.18
C LEU A 329 0.10 9.43 5.60
N SER A 330 1.38 9.41 5.97
CA SER A 330 1.88 9.06 7.30
C SER A 330 2.53 10.29 7.95
N TYR A 331 2.73 10.29 9.24
CA TYR A 331 3.53 11.27 9.98
C TYR A 331 3.21 12.75 9.80
N TRP A 332 2.07 13.09 9.24
CA TRP A 332 1.53 14.44 9.26
C TRP A 332 0.01 14.40 9.15
N TRP A 333 -0.67 15.32 9.79
CA TRP A 333 -2.14 15.39 9.81
C TRP A 333 -2.62 16.77 10.26
N TYR A 334 -3.90 17.02 9.99
CA TYR A 334 -4.60 18.12 10.61
C TYR A 334 -5.18 17.67 11.95
N LYS A 335 -4.93 18.44 13.01
CA LYS A 335 -5.54 18.24 14.31
C LYS A 335 -7.02 18.64 14.29
N ALA A 336 -7.73 18.32 15.39
CA ALA A 336 -9.14 18.67 15.55
C ALA A 336 -9.41 20.18 15.48
N ASP A 337 -8.46 21.01 15.91
CA ASP A 337 -8.52 22.48 15.84
C ASP A 337 -8.14 23.05 14.46
N GLY A 338 -7.85 22.19 13.50
CA GLY A 338 -7.45 22.57 12.14
C GLY A 338 -5.97 22.93 11.97
N THR A 339 -5.16 22.90 13.04
CA THR A 339 -3.72 23.12 12.92
C THR A 339 -3.02 21.92 12.27
N LEU A 340 -1.96 22.22 11.51
CA LEU A 340 -1.16 21.19 10.84
C LEU A 340 -0.06 20.68 11.79
N PHE A 341 -0.01 19.36 11.98
CA PHE A 341 1.16 18.68 12.51
C PHE A 341 1.95 18.09 11.34
N ALA A 342 3.16 18.59 11.10
CA ALA A 342 4.03 18.14 10.03
C ALA A 342 5.50 18.24 10.48
N PRO A 343 6.04 17.22 11.13
CA PRO A 343 7.43 17.19 11.53
C PRO A 343 8.35 17.13 10.33
N GLN A 344 9.55 17.65 10.49
CA GLN A 344 10.58 17.62 9.46
C GLN A 344 11.18 16.22 9.32
N GLY A 345 11.44 15.77 8.10
CA GLY A 345 12.15 14.54 7.77
C GLY A 345 13.64 14.56 8.14
N GLY A 346 14.27 13.39 8.07
CA GLY A 346 15.68 13.25 8.43
C GLY A 346 15.97 13.19 9.92
N ARG A 347 14.92 13.03 10.73
CA ARG A 347 15.07 12.88 12.18
C ARG A 347 15.20 11.41 12.54
N GLU A 348 15.99 11.17 13.57
CA GLU A 348 15.86 9.98 14.38
C GLU A 348 14.62 10.12 15.25
N VAL A 349 13.58 9.41 14.89
CA VAL A 349 12.28 9.48 15.57
C VAL A 349 12.07 8.23 16.39
N ALA A 350 12.63 8.20 17.58
CA ALA A 350 12.31 7.14 18.53
C ALA A 350 10.85 7.29 19.01
N GLY A 351 9.97 6.39 18.54
CA GLY A 351 8.67 6.10 19.18
C GLY A 351 7.73 7.25 19.50
N ARG A 352 8.08 8.46 19.19
CA ARG A 352 7.37 9.66 19.65
C ARG A 352 6.10 9.99 18.92
N TYR A 353 5.97 9.44 17.71
CA TYR A 353 4.76 9.65 16.93
C TYR A 353 3.69 8.61 17.26
N THR A 354 4.07 7.51 17.87
CA THR A 354 3.20 6.36 18.09
C THR A 354 2.17 6.59 19.18
N GLY A 355 2.46 7.46 20.15
CA GLY A 355 1.55 7.70 21.28
C GLY A 355 0.34 8.57 20.96
N ASN A 356 0.37 9.41 19.90
CA ASN A 356 -0.62 10.47 19.71
C ASN A 356 -1.19 10.56 18.30
N LEU A 357 -0.74 9.73 17.37
CA LEU A 357 -1.05 9.83 15.94
C LEU A 357 -2.55 9.85 15.60
N PRO A 358 -3.35 8.90 16.03
CA PRO A 358 -4.76 8.85 15.63
C PRO A 358 -5.70 9.59 16.57
N ARG A 359 -5.25 9.94 17.77
CA ARG A 359 -6.14 10.45 18.84
C ARG A 359 -6.54 11.91 18.65
N GLU A 360 -5.72 12.67 17.92
CA GLU A 360 -5.96 14.09 17.67
C GLU A 360 -6.75 14.36 16.37
N THR A 361 -6.95 13.35 15.52
CA THR A 361 -7.67 13.54 14.25
C THR A 361 -9.17 13.31 14.43
N THR A 362 -9.96 14.14 13.73
CA THR A 362 -11.40 13.96 13.60
C THR A 362 -11.75 13.45 12.20
N PRO A 363 -12.95 12.94 11.94
CA PRO A 363 -13.40 12.65 10.57
C PRO A 363 -13.25 13.84 9.63
N GLN A 364 -13.54 15.08 10.10
CA GLN A 364 -13.41 16.30 9.31
C GLN A 364 -11.96 16.61 8.95
N SER A 365 -11.05 16.54 9.94
CA SER A 365 -9.64 16.82 9.71
C SER A 365 -9.00 15.79 8.77
N LEU A 366 -9.44 14.53 8.87
CA LEU A 366 -9.01 13.46 7.97
C LEU A 366 -9.54 13.67 6.54
N TYR A 367 -10.85 13.95 6.40
CA TYR A 367 -11.45 14.28 5.10
C TYR A 367 -10.69 15.42 4.42
N ARG A 368 -10.40 16.52 5.16
CA ARG A 368 -9.64 17.66 4.67
C ARG A 368 -8.26 17.24 4.14
N GLN A 369 -7.51 16.43 4.89
CA GLN A 369 -6.18 15.96 4.50
C GLN A 369 -6.22 15.15 3.19
N ILE A 370 -7.16 14.20 3.09
CA ILE A 370 -7.29 13.36 1.91
C ILE A 370 -7.75 14.18 0.70
N ARG A 371 -8.73 15.06 0.90
CA ARG A 371 -9.30 15.93 -0.13
C ARG A 371 -8.25 16.87 -0.72
N GLU A 372 -7.33 17.41 0.10
CA GLU A 372 -6.22 18.25 -0.35
C GLU A 372 -5.34 17.51 -1.35
N TYR A 373 -4.85 16.32 -0.99
CA TYR A 373 -3.97 15.56 -1.88
C TYR A 373 -4.71 14.96 -3.07
N ARG A 374 -5.96 14.58 -2.91
CA ARG A 374 -6.79 14.14 -4.05
C ARG A 374 -6.95 15.25 -5.09
N ARG A 375 -7.11 16.50 -4.67
CA ARG A 375 -7.20 17.66 -5.57
C ARG A 375 -5.88 17.97 -6.27
N LEU A 376 -4.77 17.89 -5.53
CA LEU A 376 -3.42 18.15 -6.07
C LEU A 376 -2.94 17.02 -7.00
N TYR A 377 -3.29 15.79 -6.69
CA TYR A 377 -2.80 14.59 -7.36
C TYR A 377 -3.96 13.63 -7.71
N PRO A 378 -4.83 14.02 -8.67
CA PRO A 378 -6.07 13.30 -8.95
C PRO A 378 -5.87 11.88 -9.46
N ASP A 379 -4.71 11.60 -10.06
CA ASP A 379 -4.40 10.32 -10.69
C ASP A 379 -3.56 9.38 -9.81
N LYS A 380 -3.14 9.83 -8.63
CA LYS A 380 -2.35 9.02 -7.71
C LYS A 380 -3.25 8.37 -6.66
N ALA A 381 -3.01 7.09 -6.34
CA ALA A 381 -3.70 6.44 -5.23
C ALA A 381 -3.27 7.08 -3.90
N ILE A 382 -4.20 7.24 -2.97
CA ILE A 382 -3.92 7.76 -1.64
C ILE A 382 -4.19 6.66 -0.63
N ILE A 383 -3.18 6.32 0.18
CA ILE A 383 -3.31 5.42 1.32
C ILE A 383 -2.93 6.15 2.60
N GLN A 384 -3.40 5.66 3.73
CA GLN A 384 -3.09 6.26 5.02
C GLN A 384 -3.06 5.21 6.13
N HIS A 385 -2.08 5.33 7.02
CA HIS A 385 -2.01 4.56 8.25
C HIS A 385 -2.91 5.18 9.31
N HIS A 386 -3.94 4.47 9.77
CA HIS A 386 -4.74 4.88 10.92
C HIS A 386 -5.52 3.71 11.52
N GLU A 387 -6.04 3.91 12.73
CA GLU A 387 -6.97 2.96 13.34
C GLU A 387 -8.27 2.90 12.53
N VAL A 388 -8.81 1.70 12.35
CA VAL A 388 -10.09 1.51 11.68
C VAL A 388 -11.22 1.89 12.63
N GLN A 389 -11.69 3.12 12.47
CA GLN A 389 -12.92 3.62 13.09
C GLN A 389 -13.89 3.95 11.97
N LEU A 390 -15.15 3.57 12.14
CA LEU A 390 -16.14 3.63 11.06
C LEU A 390 -16.24 5.02 10.41
N GLU A 391 -16.42 6.04 11.24
CA GLU A 391 -16.61 7.41 10.79
C GLU A 391 -15.35 7.97 10.08
N LYS A 392 -14.17 7.61 10.57
CA LYS A 392 -12.89 7.99 9.95
C LYS A 392 -12.67 7.24 8.64
N ALA A 393 -13.01 5.96 8.57
CA ALA A 393 -12.90 5.18 7.32
C ALA A 393 -13.80 5.76 6.22
N TRP A 394 -15.00 6.19 6.58
CA TRP A 394 -15.91 6.88 5.65
C TRP A 394 -15.39 8.27 5.26
N ALA A 395 -14.87 9.05 6.20
CA ALA A 395 -14.23 10.34 5.89
C ALA A 395 -13.06 10.18 4.92
N PHE A 396 -12.26 9.14 5.11
CA PHE A 396 -11.17 8.78 4.21
C PHE A 396 -11.68 8.43 2.81
N LEU A 397 -12.68 7.56 2.71
CA LEU A 397 -13.32 7.20 1.43
C LEU A 397 -13.89 8.42 0.72
N MET A 398 -14.68 9.23 1.42
CA MET A 398 -15.35 10.41 0.87
C MET A 398 -14.37 11.50 0.43
N GLY A 399 -13.20 11.59 1.05
CA GLY A 399 -12.09 12.43 0.59
C GLY A 399 -11.41 11.93 -0.68
N GLY A 400 -11.71 10.71 -1.12
CA GLY A 400 -11.10 10.04 -2.25
C GLY A 400 -9.93 9.13 -1.89
N GLY A 401 -9.87 8.67 -0.64
CA GLY A 401 -8.84 7.73 -0.18
C GLY A 401 -9.02 6.33 -0.73
N SER A 402 -7.93 5.73 -1.20
CA SER A 402 -7.95 4.49 -1.99
C SER A 402 -7.83 3.24 -1.13
N MET A 403 -7.08 3.28 -0.03
CA MET A 403 -6.95 2.14 0.89
C MET A 403 -6.45 2.59 2.27
N ILE A 404 -7.03 2.04 3.31
CA ILE A 404 -6.64 2.28 4.70
C ILE A 404 -5.60 1.23 5.08
N VAL A 405 -4.46 1.66 5.61
CA VAL A 405 -3.46 0.75 6.19
C VAL A 405 -3.73 0.63 7.68
N ALA A 406 -4.13 -0.54 8.12
CA ALA A 406 -4.60 -0.76 9.49
C ALA A 406 -4.17 -2.11 10.04
N ARG A 407 -4.04 -2.19 11.33
CA ARG A 407 -3.73 -3.46 12.01
C ARG A 407 -4.97 -4.34 12.08
N MET A 408 -4.83 -5.55 11.60
CA MET A 408 -5.79 -6.61 11.87
C MET A 408 -5.13 -7.61 12.84
N GLN A 409 -5.85 -7.97 13.87
CA GLN A 409 -5.42 -9.02 14.78
C GLN A 409 -6.34 -10.22 14.57
N TYR A 410 -5.77 -11.40 14.44
CA TYR A 410 -6.54 -12.62 14.39
C TYR A 410 -6.74 -13.18 15.79
N ALA A 411 -7.97 -13.52 16.12
CA ALA A 411 -8.27 -14.35 17.27
C ALA A 411 -8.32 -15.80 16.80
N ASP A 412 -7.58 -16.68 17.44
CA ASP A 412 -7.72 -18.12 17.19
C ASP A 412 -9.00 -18.61 17.86
N SER A 413 -9.87 -19.22 17.11
CA SER A 413 -10.93 -20.05 17.69
C SER A 413 -10.40 -21.44 18.07
N VAL A 414 -9.34 -21.91 17.41
CA VAL A 414 -8.69 -23.18 17.69
C VAL A 414 -7.19 -22.92 17.86
N PRO A 415 -6.68 -22.95 19.11
CA PRO A 415 -5.25 -22.83 19.35
C PRO A 415 -4.52 -23.95 18.59
N PRO A 416 -3.43 -23.65 17.88
CA PRO A 416 -2.63 -24.69 17.24
C PRO A 416 -2.05 -25.62 18.29
N LYS A 417 -1.80 -26.86 17.91
CA LYS A 417 -1.19 -27.87 18.79
C LYS A 417 0.16 -27.45 19.32
N GLN A 418 0.89 -26.66 18.52
CA GLN A 418 2.22 -26.15 18.88
C GLN A 418 2.28 -24.63 18.65
N PRO A 419 3.04 -23.88 19.46
CA PRO A 419 3.13 -22.42 19.36
C PRO A 419 3.68 -21.88 18.02
N TRP A 420 4.35 -22.71 17.25
CA TRP A 420 4.97 -22.38 15.97
C TRP A 420 4.19 -22.87 14.75
N GLU A 421 3.07 -23.57 14.95
CA GLU A 421 2.21 -23.97 13.85
C GLU A 421 1.27 -22.82 13.48
N PRO A 422 0.92 -22.64 12.20
CA PRO A 422 -0.13 -21.71 11.81
C PRO A 422 -1.47 -22.14 12.41
N PRO A 423 -2.42 -21.21 12.60
CA PRO A 423 -3.76 -21.57 13.03
C PRO A 423 -4.44 -22.47 11.98
N ASP A 424 -5.31 -23.34 12.45
CA ASP A 424 -6.14 -24.13 11.55
C ASP A 424 -7.06 -23.24 10.73
N GLU A 425 -7.53 -22.13 11.34
CA GLU A 425 -8.34 -21.11 10.70
C GLU A 425 -7.95 -19.71 11.21
N TYR A 426 -7.90 -18.73 10.29
CA TYR A 426 -7.71 -17.32 10.60
C TYR A 426 -9.07 -16.66 10.80
N ILE A 427 -9.37 -16.18 12.00
CA ILE A 427 -10.63 -15.54 12.38
C ILE A 427 -10.33 -14.10 12.81
N ALA A 428 -10.99 -13.14 12.17
CA ALA A 428 -10.88 -11.75 12.54
C ALA A 428 -11.71 -11.45 13.81
N PRO A 429 -11.17 -10.70 14.78
CA PRO A 429 -11.94 -10.25 15.91
C PRO A 429 -12.95 -9.17 15.50
N PRO A 430 -14.03 -8.97 16.26
CA PRO A 430 -15.09 -8.01 15.92
C PRO A 430 -14.60 -6.59 15.61
N GLU A 431 -13.59 -6.11 16.31
CA GLU A 431 -12.99 -4.79 16.08
C GLU A 431 -12.29 -4.64 14.73
N ALA A 432 -11.86 -5.74 14.12
CA ALA A 432 -11.28 -5.73 12.77
C ALA A 432 -12.35 -5.77 11.67
N LEU A 433 -13.61 -6.08 12.02
CA LEU A 433 -14.71 -6.22 11.07
C LEU A 433 -15.48 -4.91 10.84
N VAL A 434 -15.07 -3.82 11.46
CA VAL A 434 -15.78 -2.51 11.45
C VAL A 434 -16.10 -2.02 10.04
N ILE A 435 -15.22 -2.27 9.06
CA ILE A 435 -15.44 -1.82 7.69
C ILE A 435 -15.95 -2.91 6.74
N GLN A 436 -16.09 -4.14 7.21
CA GLN A 436 -16.53 -5.24 6.33
C GLN A 436 -17.87 -4.97 5.65
N PRO A 437 -18.89 -4.42 6.32
CA PRO A 437 -20.15 -4.06 5.65
C PRO A 437 -19.92 -3.05 4.50
N THR A 438 -19.07 -2.04 4.72
CA THR A 438 -18.73 -1.05 3.67
C THR A 438 -17.96 -1.69 2.52
N TYR A 439 -17.02 -2.58 2.82
CA TYR A 439 -16.27 -3.33 1.82
C TYR A 439 -17.19 -4.19 0.94
N ASP A 440 -18.12 -4.91 1.56
CA ASP A 440 -19.07 -5.76 0.85
C ASP A 440 -20.03 -4.94 0.00
N PHE A 441 -20.53 -3.81 0.52
CA PHE A 441 -21.36 -2.85 -0.23
C PHE A 441 -20.63 -2.32 -1.47
N ILE A 442 -19.39 -1.86 -1.32
CA ILE A 442 -18.60 -1.35 -2.46
C ILE A 442 -18.38 -2.45 -3.51
N ARG A 443 -18.05 -3.66 -3.08
CA ARG A 443 -17.85 -4.78 -4.01
C ARG A 443 -19.10 -5.15 -4.76
N ALA A 444 -20.24 -5.14 -4.10
CA ALA A 444 -21.53 -5.51 -4.68
C ALA A 444 -22.06 -4.43 -5.64
N HIS A 445 -22.02 -3.17 -5.24
CA HIS A 445 -22.76 -2.10 -5.88
C HIS A 445 -21.91 -1.04 -6.57
N LEU A 446 -20.73 -0.71 -6.04
CA LEU A 446 -19.93 0.42 -6.51
C LEU A 446 -18.60 0.03 -7.16
N ALA A 447 -18.28 -1.25 -7.26
CA ALA A 447 -16.95 -1.67 -7.71
C ALA A 447 -16.56 -1.16 -9.12
N ALA A 448 -17.52 -1.01 -10.01
CA ALA A 448 -17.31 -0.46 -11.36
C ALA A 448 -17.48 1.08 -11.39
N ALA A 449 -18.32 1.65 -10.56
CA ALA A 449 -18.62 3.08 -10.55
C ALA A 449 -17.56 3.90 -9.79
N LEU A 450 -17.10 3.42 -8.63
CA LEU A 450 -16.20 4.16 -7.74
C LEU A 450 -14.93 4.70 -8.44
N PRO A 451 -14.28 3.99 -9.39
CA PRO A 451 -13.16 4.54 -10.14
C PRO A 451 -13.47 5.79 -10.96
N HIS A 452 -14.72 6.05 -11.24
CA HIS A 452 -15.20 7.23 -11.99
C HIS A 452 -15.73 8.33 -11.07
N MET A 453 -15.97 8.03 -9.80
CA MET A 453 -16.49 8.98 -8.83
C MET A 453 -15.39 9.91 -8.29
N ARG A 454 -15.77 11.16 -8.02
CA ARG A 454 -14.90 12.19 -7.45
C ARG A 454 -15.59 12.86 -6.27
N PRO A 455 -14.84 13.35 -5.28
CA PRO A 455 -15.41 14.21 -4.25
C PRO A 455 -16.09 15.42 -4.88
N ALA A 456 -17.36 15.66 -4.55
CA ALA A 456 -18.21 16.69 -5.14
C ALA A 456 -18.85 17.59 -4.07
N ASP A 457 -18.77 18.92 -4.27
CA ASP A 457 -19.28 19.91 -3.33
C ASP A 457 -20.73 20.29 -3.69
N ILE A 458 -21.63 19.28 -3.71
CA ILE A 458 -23.04 19.42 -4.08
C ILE A 458 -23.99 19.29 -2.88
N VAL A 459 -23.48 19.04 -1.69
CA VAL A 459 -24.30 18.98 -0.46
C VAL A 459 -24.60 20.41 -0.01
N ARG A 460 -25.88 20.72 0.20
CA ARG A 460 -26.35 22.01 0.68
C ARG A 460 -26.48 22.00 2.20
N ASP A 461 -26.36 23.18 2.82
CA ASP A 461 -26.52 23.37 4.27
C ASP A 461 -25.61 22.43 5.10
N ASN A 462 -24.39 22.22 4.62
CA ASN A 462 -23.44 21.29 5.17
C ASN A 462 -22.50 22.00 6.18
N GLU A 463 -22.59 21.64 7.44
CA GLU A 463 -21.70 22.09 8.50
C GLU A 463 -20.39 21.23 8.56
N ASP A 464 -19.85 20.83 7.41
CA ASP A 464 -18.69 19.93 7.30
C ASP A 464 -18.90 18.55 7.98
N ARG A 465 -20.12 18.01 7.84
CA ARG A 465 -20.51 16.70 8.40
C ARG A 465 -21.06 15.74 7.36
N THR A 466 -21.21 16.22 6.12
CA THR A 466 -21.77 15.43 5.03
C THR A 466 -20.94 15.64 3.77
N TRP A 467 -20.50 14.55 3.18
CA TRP A 467 -19.61 14.57 2.02
C TRP A 467 -20.16 13.72 0.90
N CYS A 468 -19.82 14.08 -0.34
CA CYS A 468 -20.29 13.39 -1.53
C CYS A 468 -19.14 12.94 -2.42
N LEU A 469 -19.23 11.69 -2.90
CA LEU A 469 -18.54 11.20 -4.08
C LEU A 469 -19.56 11.10 -5.21
N ALA A 470 -19.21 11.54 -6.44
CA ALA A 470 -20.11 11.52 -7.58
C ALA A 470 -19.42 11.16 -8.90
N GLU A 471 -20.07 10.30 -9.66
CA GLU A 471 -20.02 10.26 -11.13
C GLU A 471 -21.28 10.96 -11.62
N LYS A 472 -21.16 12.26 -11.98
CA LYS A 472 -22.29 13.13 -12.27
C LYS A 472 -23.24 12.52 -13.31
N GLY A 473 -24.52 12.53 -12.98
CA GLY A 473 -25.57 11.97 -13.81
C GLY A 473 -25.73 10.45 -13.77
N LYS A 474 -24.87 9.75 -13.02
CA LYS A 474 -24.92 8.29 -12.91
C LYS A 474 -25.00 7.80 -11.48
N GLU A 475 -23.99 8.14 -10.66
CA GLU A 475 -23.83 7.61 -9.31
C GLU A 475 -23.46 8.71 -8.32
N TYR A 476 -24.12 8.72 -7.17
CA TYR A 476 -23.80 9.60 -6.04
C TYR A 476 -23.79 8.79 -4.76
N LEU A 477 -22.73 8.94 -4.00
CA LEU A 477 -22.58 8.37 -2.66
C LEU A 477 -22.38 9.52 -1.69
N VAL A 478 -23.32 9.73 -0.81
CA VAL A 478 -23.30 10.82 0.18
C VAL A 478 -23.22 10.22 1.57
N PHE A 479 -22.21 10.57 2.34
CA PHE A 479 -22.08 10.12 3.71
C PHE A 479 -22.42 11.25 4.68
N ALA A 480 -23.41 11.03 5.52
CA ALA A 480 -23.78 11.88 6.63
C ALA A 480 -23.20 11.32 7.93
N LEU A 481 -22.35 12.09 8.60
CA LEU A 481 -21.69 11.70 9.85
C LEU A 481 -22.70 11.57 11.01
N ARG A 482 -23.80 12.27 10.90
CA ARG A 482 -24.96 12.20 11.82
C ARG A 482 -26.25 12.21 11.01
N GLY A 483 -27.30 11.68 11.59
CA GLY A 483 -28.63 11.77 11.01
C GLY A 483 -29.10 13.21 10.78
N GLY A 484 -30.29 13.35 10.23
CA GLY A 484 -30.90 14.63 9.87
C GLY A 484 -31.35 14.65 8.41
N SER A 485 -31.51 15.84 7.86
CA SER A 485 -31.85 16.02 6.44
C SER A 485 -30.58 16.20 5.61
N VAL A 486 -30.49 15.49 4.50
CA VAL A 486 -29.43 15.62 3.50
C VAL A 486 -30.03 16.24 2.24
N THR A 487 -29.58 17.44 1.87
CA THR A 487 -30.02 18.13 0.65
C THR A 487 -28.85 18.18 -0.34
N ILE A 488 -29.06 17.66 -1.54
CA ILE A 488 -28.07 17.61 -2.60
C ILE A 488 -28.54 18.39 -3.83
N ASP A 489 -27.61 19.02 -4.52
CA ASP A 489 -27.85 19.73 -5.77
C ASP A 489 -27.63 18.81 -6.97
N LEU A 490 -28.70 18.51 -7.68
CA LEU A 490 -28.72 17.73 -8.93
C LEU A 490 -29.01 18.62 -10.15
N GLY A 491 -28.79 19.94 -10.05
CA GLY A 491 -29.10 20.91 -11.08
C GLY A 491 -28.43 20.64 -12.43
N GLU A 492 -27.22 20.03 -12.40
CA GLU A 492 -26.48 19.73 -13.64
C GLU A 492 -27.01 18.50 -14.41
N THR A 493 -28.06 17.82 -13.92
CA THR A 493 -28.61 16.59 -14.54
C THR A 493 -30.10 16.67 -14.79
N PRO A 494 -30.59 17.68 -15.54
CA PRO A 494 -32.03 17.91 -15.71
C PRO A 494 -32.73 16.70 -16.33
N GLY A 495 -33.85 16.29 -15.73
CA GLY A 495 -34.67 15.17 -16.21
C GLY A 495 -34.14 13.77 -15.88
N GLN A 496 -32.90 13.64 -15.41
CA GLN A 496 -32.35 12.34 -15.01
C GLN A 496 -33.05 11.86 -13.73
N ARG A 497 -33.51 10.61 -13.73
CA ARG A 497 -34.11 9.99 -12.54
C ARG A 497 -33.06 9.14 -11.81
N PHE A 498 -33.15 9.18 -10.47
CA PHE A 498 -32.26 8.44 -9.56
C PHE A 498 -33.11 7.67 -8.56
N GLN A 499 -32.80 6.38 -8.41
CA GLN A 499 -33.25 5.61 -7.26
C GLN A 499 -32.32 5.91 -6.08
N ALA A 500 -32.89 6.21 -4.92
CA ALA A 500 -32.15 6.51 -3.71
C ALA A 500 -32.35 5.44 -2.63
N GLN A 501 -31.26 5.06 -1.97
CA GLN A 501 -31.25 4.09 -0.87
C GLN A 501 -30.35 4.57 0.26
N TRP A 502 -30.78 4.34 1.49
CA TRP A 502 -29.94 4.49 2.67
C TRP A 502 -29.17 3.19 2.94
N PHE A 503 -27.88 3.31 3.17
CA PHE A 503 -26.99 2.23 3.59
C PHE A 503 -26.60 2.45 5.06
N ASP A 504 -26.77 1.40 5.89
CA ASP A 504 -26.23 1.39 7.25
C ASP A 504 -24.81 0.83 7.25
N PRO A 505 -23.77 1.65 7.50
CA PRO A 505 -22.40 1.17 7.49
C PRO A 505 -22.04 0.16 8.60
N ARG A 506 -22.90 0.00 9.61
CA ARG A 506 -22.68 -0.92 10.73
C ARG A 506 -23.24 -2.32 10.45
N SER A 507 -24.44 -2.38 9.88
CA SER A 507 -25.10 -3.66 9.62
C SER A 507 -24.95 -4.15 8.17
N GLY A 508 -24.69 -3.23 7.22
CA GLY A 508 -24.68 -3.53 5.79
C GLY A 508 -26.08 -3.45 5.14
N ASP A 509 -27.10 -3.07 5.89
CA ASP A 509 -28.48 -3.05 5.40
C ASP A 509 -28.72 -1.87 4.44
N LEU A 510 -29.49 -2.14 3.37
CA LEU A 510 -30.04 -1.15 2.46
C LEU A 510 -31.53 -0.95 2.74
N SER A 511 -31.97 0.31 2.75
CA SER A 511 -33.38 0.66 2.89
C SER A 511 -33.76 1.76 1.88
N PRO A 512 -35.00 1.76 1.36
CA PRO A 512 -35.43 2.77 0.40
C PRO A 512 -35.35 4.18 0.98
N ALA A 513 -34.82 5.13 0.18
CA ALA A 513 -34.84 6.56 0.50
C ALA A 513 -35.77 7.36 -0.45
N GLY A 514 -36.24 6.72 -1.54
CA GLY A 514 -37.14 7.34 -2.51
C GLY A 514 -36.54 7.47 -3.90
N VAL A 515 -37.07 8.42 -4.64
CA VAL A 515 -36.63 8.74 -6.02
C VAL A 515 -36.35 10.23 -6.10
N ALA A 516 -35.29 10.62 -6.80
CA ALA A 516 -35.02 12.01 -7.13
C ALA A 516 -35.04 12.22 -8.64
N THR A 517 -35.39 13.44 -9.05
CA THR A 517 -35.27 13.89 -10.44
C THR A 517 -34.27 15.05 -10.49
N GLY A 518 -33.28 14.96 -11.35
CA GLY A 518 -32.30 16.02 -11.58
C GLY A 518 -32.91 17.28 -12.19
N GLY A 519 -32.16 18.36 -12.10
CA GLY A 519 -32.58 19.71 -12.54
C GLY A 519 -32.83 20.67 -11.39
N GLY A 520 -32.62 20.22 -10.12
CA GLY A 520 -32.78 21.02 -8.93
C GLY A 520 -32.18 20.35 -7.70
N THR A 521 -32.61 20.76 -6.52
CA THR A 521 -32.22 20.15 -5.26
C THR A 521 -33.15 18.99 -4.89
N ALA A 522 -32.59 17.97 -4.25
CA ALA A 522 -33.32 16.86 -3.67
C ALA A 522 -32.95 16.71 -2.19
N SER A 523 -33.97 16.49 -1.35
CA SER A 523 -33.77 16.32 0.10
C SER A 523 -34.22 14.95 0.55
N PHE A 524 -33.43 14.34 1.46
CA PHE A 524 -33.65 13.01 2.00
C PHE A 524 -33.51 13.07 3.51
N THR A 525 -34.42 12.44 4.22
CA THR A 525 -34.38 12.36 5.70
C THR A 525 -33.72 11.06 6.11
N CYS A 526 -32.68 11.16 6.93
CA CYS A 526 -32.06 9.97 7.54
C CYS A 526 -33.04 9.15 8.36
N PRO A 527 -32.95 7.81 8.32
CA PRO A 527 -33.83 6.95 9.14
C PRO A 527 -33.66 7.12 10.66
N ASP A 528 -32.49 7.54 11.09
CA ASP A 528 -32.13 7.76 12.51
C ASP A 528 -31.04 8.84 12.64
N ASP A 529 -30.55 9.08 13.85
CA ASP A 529 -29.52 10.08 14.18
C ASP A 529 -28.07 9.58 14.04
N ARG A 530 -27.86 8.33 13.62
CA ARG A 530 -26.55 7.72 13.41
C ARG A 530 -25.97 8.09 12.05
N CYS A 531 -24.68 7.81 11.87
CA CYS A 531 -24.08 7.96 10.54
C CYS A 531 -24.70 7.01 9.51
N ARG A 532 -24.94 7.52 8.31
CA ARG A 532 -25.56 6.81 7.19
C ARG A 532 -24.91 7.22 5.86
N ALA A 533 -24.96 6.32 4.90
CA ALA A 533 -24.66 6.67 3.53
C ALA A 533 -25.93 6.66 2.68
N LEU A 534 -26.12 7.69 1.88
CA LEU A 534 -27.16 7.79 0.86
C LEU A 534 -26.53 7.44 -0.48
N TRP A 535 -27.05 6.43 -1.13
CA TRP A 535 -26.63 6.01 -2.46
C TRP A 535 -27.72 6.28 -3.50
N LEU A 536 -27.38 7.11 -4.50
CA LEU A 536 -28.24 7.34 -5.64
C LEU A 536 -27.59 6.75 -6.89
N HIS A 537 -28.37 6.01 -7.64
CA HIS A 537 -27.97 5.50 -8.96
C HIS A 537 -29.01 5.88 -10.02
N ALA A 538 -28.53 6.25 -11.21
CA ALA A 538 -29.39 6.61 -12.31
C ALA A 538 -30.23 5.41 -12.74
N THR A 539 -31.53 5.63 -12.95
CA THR A 539 -32.40 4.65 -13.58
C THR A 539 -32.56 4.99 -15.05
N ASN A 540 -32.29 4.05 -15.93
CA ASN A 540 -32.70 4.15 -17.31
C ASN A 540 -34.21 3.92 -17.35
N ASP A 541 -34.98 4.93 -17.72
CA ASP A 541 -36.35 4.68 -18.13
C ASP A 541 -36.30 3.81 -19.40
N LEU A 542 -36.67 2.54 -19.26
CA LEU A 542 -36.93 1.64 -20.39
C LEU A 542 -38.19 2.06 -21.11
#